data_31f7d60eb4a8b91a2e8ddadf04ec3893
#
_entry.id   31f7d60eb4a8b91a2e8ddadf04ec3893
#
_cell.length_a   1.000
_cell.length_b   1.000
_cell.length_c   1.000
_cell.angle_alpha   90.00
_cell.angle_beta   90.00
_cell.angle_gamma   90.00
#
_symmetry.space_group_name_H-M   'P 1'
#
loop_
_entity.id
_entity.type
_entity.pdbx_description
1 polymer ?
#
loop_
_entity_poly.entity_id
_entity_poly.type
_entity_poly.pdbx_seq_one_letter_code
_entity_poly.pdbx_strand_id
1 'polypeptide(L)'
;MNSEKLSKAYNFITDEGEERSCKAISEAACKEVPGNYFKKVFNGALTKLAEQLVSPGTTLPWIFSTLGVPGGLTGALVPVKDAGSLLPQLFVSAKIRAFELRKWFWVIPALVQAFSLLAMAFVIMNTDGLSAGILILLLLGIFSIASGIASLAFKDVVAKTIPKGKRGQMLAMRATIGGILTLIAGVWLYTSVESEYNLWVLFGLTISASILWALAAIIFAGIREEKGATEGGKTPVKELKDAWAFFKKDINLRNFIFTRALLMAIPLAQPFFIILGRQEVGSEVSSLGIIVVAAGIANIISSPFWGRFSDKSSRKMMIAVAALGIINILVMVSFPFWGGNLKNIYTFSFLLLIQVIAHGGARLSRKTYLVDFAPDKDRSLYVALSNTLIGLFTVVAAGFGIIATLFGLQIMLLFYAGMLAAAILAGLTLRET
;
A
#
# COMPACT_ATOMS: atom_id res chain seq x y z
N MET A 1 7.36 -19.76 -23.59
CA MET A 1 7.37 -18.74 -24.67
C MET A 1 8.82 -18.64 -25.17
N ASN A 2 9.04 -18.74 -26.50
CA ASN A 2 10.38 -18.77 -27.08
C ASN A 2 11.10 -17.45 -26.77
N SER A 3 12.41 -17.48 -26.46
CA SER A 3 13.20 -16.30 -26.04
C SER A 3 13.14 -15.16 -27.07
N GLU A 4 13.03 -15.50 -28.36
CA GLU A 4 12.91 -14.55 -29.46
C GLU A 4 11.57 -13.80 -29.45
N LYS A 5 10.45 -14.49 -29.21
CA LYS A 5 9.12 -13.86 -29.10
C LYS A 5 9.05 -12.92 -27.89
N LEU A 6 9.67 -13.29 -26.75
CA LEU A 6 9.77 -12.45 -25.57
C LEU A 6 10.59 -11.18 -25.85
N SER A 7 11.68 -11.31 -26.59
CA SER A 7 12.53 -10.20 -26.99
C SER A 7 11.79 -9.22 -27.89
N LYS A 8 11.08 -9.71 -28.92
CA LYS A 8 10.27 -8.86 -29.82
C LYS A 8 9.16 -8.12 -29.06
N ALA A 9 8.44 -8.82 -28.18
CA ALA A 9 7.39 -8.21 -27.35
C ALA A 9 7.95 -7.14 -26.39
N TYR A 10 9.12 -7.39 -25.78
CA TYR A 10 9.79 -6.43 -24.91
C TYR A 10 10.20 -5.17 -25.70
N ASN A 11 10.87 -5.33 -26.85
CA ASN A 11 11.32 -4.22 -27.67
C ASN A 11 10.14 -3.38 -28.16
N PHE A 12 9.02 -4.00 -28.57
CA PHE A 12 7.80 -3.29 -28.97
C PHE A 12 7.21 -2.44 -27.83
N ILE A 13 7.12 -3.02 -26.62
CA ILE A 13 6.51 -2.35 -25.46
C ILE A 13 7.42 -1.23 -24.92
N THR A 14 8.74 -1.42 -24.99
CA THR A 14 9.70 -0.48 -24.39
C THR A 14 10.26 0.53 -25.36
N ASP A 15 9.82 0.45 -26.63
CA ASP A 15 10.34 1.28 -27.74
C ASP A 15 11.89 1.22 -27.82
N GLU A 16 12.43 0.01 -27.69
CA GLU A 16 13.87 -0.27 -27.88
C GLU A 16 14.10 -0.91 -29.23
N GLY A 17 15.13 -0.40 -29.94
CA GLY A 17 15.63 -1.01 -31.16
C GLY A 17 16.30 -2.37 -30.92
N GLU A 18 16.99 -2.89 -31.94
CA GLU A 18 17.69 -4.18 -31.85
C GLU A 18 18.83 -4.15 -30.80
N GLU A 19 19.51 -3.01 -30.64
CA GLU A 19 20.51 -2.79 -29.59
C GLU A 19 19.90 -2.26 -28.31
N ARG A 20 19.89 -3.09 -27.26
CA ARG A 20 19.38 -2.72 -25.95
C ARG A 20 20.31 -1.84 -25.17
N SER A 21 19.79 -0.76 -24.60
CA SER A 21 20.52 0.07 -23.66
C SER A 21 20.58 -0.60 -22.27
N CYS A 22 21.67 -1.31 -21.96
CA CYS A 22 21.87 -2.02 -20.69
C CYS A 22 22.52 -1.14 -19.61
N LYS A 23 22.09 0.11 -19.49
CA LYS A 23 22.64 1.05 -18.49
C LYS A 23 22.47 0.53 -17.07
N ALA A 24 23.56 0.51 -16.31
CA ALA A 24 23.63 0.14 -14.89
C ALA A 24 23.28 -1.33 -14.56
N ILE A 25 23.46 -2.25 -15.50
CA ILE A 25 23.42 -3.70 -15.32
C ILE A 25 24.54 -4.35 -16.13
N SER A 26 24.92 -5.58 -15.80
CA SER A 26 25.95 -6.34 -16.52
C SER A 26 25.44 -6.84 -17.87
N GLU A 27 26.35 -7.19 -18.79
CA GLU A 27 26.00 -7.77 -20.09
C GLU A 27 25.26 -9.10 -19.96
N ALA A 28 25.62 -9.95 -19.00
CA ALA A 28 24.95 -11.20 -18.74
C ALA A 28 23.50 -10.97 -18.26
N ALA A 29 23.29 -10.02 -17.32
CA ALA A 29 21.95 -9.61 -16.91
C ALA A 29 21.14 -9.01 -18.07
N CYS A 30 21.80 -8.35 -19.03
CA CYS A 30 21.15 -7.72 -20.18
C CYS A 30 20.41 -8.75 -21.06
N LYS A 31 20.98 -9.92 -21.26
CA LYS A 31 20.36 -11.02 -22.05
C LYS A 31 19.04 -11.49 -21.41
N GLU A 32 18.93 -11.43 -20.09
CA GLU A 32 17.80 -11.91 -19.32
C GLU A 32 16.71 -10.85 -19.08
N VAL A 33 16.94 -9.60 -19.49
CA VAL A 33 16.02 -8.47 -19.25
C VAL A 33 14.60 -8.73 -19.74
N PRO A 34 14.32 -9.21 -20.98
CA PRO A 34 12.94 -9.44 -21.41
C PRO A 34 12.18 -10.43 -20.54
N GLY A 35 12.83 -11.55 -20.21
CA GLY A 35 12.24 -12.58 -19.35
C GLY A 35 11.97 -12.07 -17.93
N ASN A 36 12.92 -11.35 -17.36
CA ASN A 36 12.83 -10.76 -16.03
C ASN A 36 11.79 -9.63 -15.98
N TYR A 37 11.67 -8.82 -17.05
CA TYR A 37 10.70 -7.75 -17.16
C TYR A 37 9.27 -8.28 -17.06
N PHE A 38 8.89 -9.25 -17.91
CA PHE A 38 7.55 -9.83 -17.90
C PHE A 38 7.24 -10.57 -16.61
N LYS A 39 8.18 -11.35 -16.06
CA LYS A 39 8.00 -11.99 -14.75
C LYS A 39 7.68 -10.98 -13.66
N LYS A 40 8.38 -9.81 -13.63
CA LYS A 40 8.11 -8.75 -12.66
C LYS A 40 6.78 -8.04 -12.90
N VAL A 41 6.39 -7.85 -14.14
CA VAL A 41 5.09 -7.27 -14.50
C VAL A 41 3.95 -8.18 -14.02
N PHE A 42 3.98 -9.46 -14.39
CA PHE A 42 2.95 -10.42 -13.98
C PHE A 42 2.92 -10.65 -12.46
N ASN A 43 4.08 -10.85 -11.84
CA ASN A 43 4.18 -10.93 -10.39
C ASN A 43 3.54 -9.71 -9.72
N GLY A 44 3.86 -8.51 -10.21
CA GLY A 44 3.32 -7.27 -9.66
C GLY A 44 1.83 -7.10 -9.90
N ALA A 45 1.30 -7.56 -11.03
CA ALA A 45 -0.14 -7.53 -11.30
C ALA A 45 -0.91 -8.47 -10.36
N LEU A 46 -0.41 -9.70 -10.16
CA LEU A 46 -1.03 -10.67 -9.23
C LEU A 46 -1.01 -10.16 -7.79
N THR A 47 0.13 -9.63 -7.33
CA THR A 47 0.22 -9.10 -5.96
C THR A 47 -0.67 -7.87 -5.77
N LYS A 48 -0.84 -7.02 -6.79
CA LYS A 48 -1.76 -5.88 -6.72
C LYS A 48 -3.22 -6.31 -6.60
N LEU A 49 -3.64 -7.29 -7.39
CA LEU A 49 -4.97 -7.87 -7.26
C LEU A 49 -5.16 -8.48 -5.86
N ALA A 50 -4.22 -9.32 -5.41
CA ALA A 50 -4.28 -9.96 -4.10
C ALA A 50 -4.36 -8.94 -2.95
N GLU A 51 -3.53 -7.87 -2.99
CA GLU A 51 -3.57 -6.78 -2.01
C GLU A 51 -4.94 -6.09 -1.97
N GLN A 52 -5.62 -5.96 -3.10
CA GLN A 52 -6.95 -5.34 -3.15
C GLN A 52 -8.03 -6.25 -2.59
N LEU A 53 -7.97 -7.56 -2.88
CA LEU A 53 -8.93 -8.54 -2.38
C LEU A 53 -8.93 -8.67 -0.84
N VAL A 54 -7.82 -8.31 -0.18
CA VAL A 54 -7.65 -8.33 1.29
C VAL A 54 -7.17 -6.98 1.83
N SER A 55 -7.62 -5.89 1.22
CA SER A 55 -7.20 -4.53 1.57
C SER A 55 -7.56 -4.17 3.01
N PRO A 56 -6.59 -3.71 3.83
CA PRO A 56 -6.86 -3.23 5.19
C PRO A 56 -7.70 -1.95 5.25
N GLY A 57 -7.80 -1.23 4.15
CA GLY A 57 -8.61 -0.02 4.06
C GLY A 57 -10.05 -0.25 3.57
N THR A 58 -10.33 -1.40 2.94
CA THR A 58 -11.63 -1.67 2.31
C THR A 58 -12.19 -3.05 2.63
N THR A 59 -11.56 -4.11 2.15
CA THR A 59 -12.08 -5.49 2.26
C THR A 59 -12.00 -6.05 3.67
N LEU A 60 -10.88 -5.88 4.38
CA LEU A 60 -10.75 -6.37 5.76
C LEU A 60 -11.72 -5.67 6.73
N PRO A 61 -11.97 -4.34 6.68
CA PRO A 61 -13.02 -3.71 7.47
C PRO A 61 -14.41 -4.27 7.16
N TRP A 62 -14.68 -4.62 5.90
CA TRP A 62 -15.92 -5.29 5.51
C TRP A 62 -16.05 -6.67 6.16
N ILE A 63 -14.98 -7.49 6.10
CA ILE A 63 -14.89 -8.79 6.77
C ILE A 63 -15.09 -8.65 8.29
N PHE A 64 -14.41 -7.69 8.92
CA PHE A 64 -14.54 -7.41 10.36
C PHE A 64 -15.99 -7.09 10.74
N SER A 65 -16.64 -6.22 9.96
CA SER A 65 -18.04 -5.89 10.20
C SER A 65 -18.97 -7.11 10.01
N THR A 66 -18.67 -8.01 9.05
CA THR A 66 -19.45 -9.26 8.84
C THR A 66 -19.29 -10.24 10.01
N LEU A 67 -18.07 -10.34 10.54
CA LEU A 67 -17.76 -11.22 11.68
C LEU A 67 -18.14 -10.63 13.04
N GLY A 68 -18.75 -9.44 13.10
CA GLY A 68 -19.10 -8.79 14.35
C GLY A 68 -17.89 -8.33 15.17
N VAL A 69 -16.74 -8.07 14.54
CA VAL A 69 -15.55 -7.60 15.25
C VAL A 69 -15.78 -6.18 15.78
N PRO A 70 -15.42 -5.90 17.05
CA PRO A 70 -15.57 -4.57 17.63
C PRO A 70 -14.88 -3.47 16.80
N GLY A 71 -15.56 -2.33 16.60
CA GLY A 71 -15.08 -1.23 15.76
C GLY A 71 -13.70 -0.67 16.17
N GLY A 72 -13.36 -0.74 17.44
CA GLY A 72 -12.02 -0.35 17.93
C GLY A 72 -10.88 -1.17 17.32
N LEU A 73 -11.06 -2.48 17.10
CA LEU A 73 -10.08 -3.33 16.45
C LEU A 73 -9.96 -3.05 14.96
N THR A 74 -11.04 -2.61 14.32
CA THR A 74 -11.01 -2.23 12.89
C THR A 74 -10.04 -1.06 12.65
N GLY A 75 -9.95 -0.15 13.61
CA GLY A 75 -8.97 0.95 13.58
C GLY A 75 -7.51 0.50 13.57
N ALA A 76 -7.21 -0.72 14.01
CA ALA A 76 -5.85 -1.26 14.03
C ALA A 76 -5.40 -1.87 12.68
N LEU A 77 -6.31 -2.14 11.73
CA LEU A 77 -6.00 -2.80 10.46
C LEU A 77 -4.91 -2.07 9.65
N VAL A 78 -5.09 -0.78 9.40
CA VAL A 78 -4.11 0.03 8.64
C VAL A 78 -2.83 0.22 9.44
N PRO A 79 -2.86 0.59 10.73
CA PRO A 79 -1.67 0.68 11.56
C PRO A 79 -0.83 -0.60 11.61
N VAL A 80 -1.43 -1.75 11.84
CA VAL A 80 -0.73 -3.05 11.89
C VAL A 80 -0.06 -3.34 10.55
N LYS A 81 -0.76 -3.08 9.44
CA LYS A 81 -0.21 -3.24 8.10
C LYS A 81 0.98 -2.30 7.85
N ASP A 82 0.89 -1.04 8.20
CA ASP A 82 1.92 -0.04 7.92
C ASP A 82 3.12 -0.18 8.88
N ALA A 83 2.90 -0.33 10.19
CA ALA A 83 3.96 -0.56 11.17
C ALA A 83 4.75 -1.85 10.85
N GLY A 84 4.04 -2.95 10.62
CA GLY A 84 4.65 -4.23 10.26
C GLY A 84 5.51 -4.15 8.99
N SER A 85 5.13 -3.33 8.01
CA SER A 85 5.90 -3.18 6.78
C SER A 85 7.07 -2.20 6.89
N LEU A 86 7.02 -1.20 7.79
CA LEU A 86 8.03 -0.15 7.90
C LEU A 86 9.14 -0.49 8.90
N LEU A 87 8.78 -1.02 10.08
CA LEU A 87 9.73 -1.26 11.16
C LEU A 87 10.81 -2.30 10.84
N PRO A 88 10.51 -3.46 10.22
CA PRO A 88 11.53 -4.46 9.92
C PRO A 88 12.57 -3.99 8.89
N GLN A 89 12.22 -3.01 8.05
CA GLN A 89 13.10 -2.55 6.97
C GLN A 89 14.46 -2.07 7.49
N LEU A 90 14.47 -1.42 8.65
CA LEU A 90 15.70 -0.92 9.26
C LEU A 90 16.67 -2.06 9.62
N PHE A 91 16.14 -3.12 10.24
CA PHE A 91 16.96 -4.23 10.75
C PHE A 91 17.40 -5.22 9.66
N VAL A 92 16.58 -5.37 8.62
CA VAL A 92 16.79 -6.40 7.59
C VAL A 92 17.60 -5.87 6.41
N SER A 93 17.65 -4.56 6.19
CA SER A 93 18.33 -3.95 5.03
C SER A 93 19.82 -4.33 4.94
N ALA A 94 20.55 -4.28 6.06
CA ALA A 94 21.95 -4.66 6.13
C ALA A 94 22.16 -6.17 5.87
N LYS A 95 21.25 -7.01 6.41
CA LYS A 95 21.33 -8.46 6.26
C LYS A 95 21.08 -8.90 4.83
N ILE A 96 20.12 -8.30 4.13
CA ILE A 96 19.84 -8.62 2.71
C ILE A 96 21.06 -8.35 1.83
N ARG A 97 21.81 -7.26 2.09
CA ARG A 97 22.99 -6.89 1.29
C ARG A 97 24.15 -7.87 1.44
N ALA A 98 24.20 -8.66 2.51
CA ALA A 98 25.21 -9.68 2.72
C ALA A 98 25.02 -10.94 1.85
N PHE A 99 23.88 -11.10 1.17
CA PHE A 99 23.59 -12.26 0.33
C PHE A 99 23.76 -11.95 -1.16
N GLU A 100 24.35 -12.89 -1.88
CA GLU A 100 24.58 -12.79 -3.33
C GLU A 100 23.27 -12.78 -4.13
N LEU A 101 22.30 -13.65 -3.76
CA LEU A 101 21.01 -13.80 -4.40
C LEU A 101 19.91 -13.24 -3.50
N ARG A 102 19.42 -12.05 -3.82
CA ARG A 102 18.44 -11.33 -3.00
C ARG A 102 16.98 -11.68 -3.34
N LYS A 103 16.73 -12.40 -4.44
CA LYS A 103 15.37 -12.82 -4.83
C LYS A 103 14.70 -13.69 -3.78
N TRP A 104 15.44 -14.49 -3.03
CA TRP A 104 14.90 -15.36 -2.00
C TRP A 104 14.33 -14.58 -0.81
N PHE A 105 14.84 -13.37 -0.53
CA PHE A 105 14.28 -12.44 0.45
C PHE A 105 12.99 -11.77 -0.04
N TRP A 106 12.58 -12.05 -1.28
CA TRP A 106 11.25 -11.73 -1.77
C TRP A 106 10.36 -12.98 -1.79
N VAL A 107 10.86 -14.11 -2.28
CA VAL A 107 10.10 -15.35 -2.47
C VAL A 107 9.63 -15.95 -1.14
N ILE A 108 10.53 -16.10 -0.16
CA ILE A 108 10.18 -16.69 1.13
C ILE A 108 9.15 -15.82 1.88
N PRO A 109 9.32 -14.50 2.02
CA PRO A 109 8.30 -13.64 2.57
C PRO A 109 6.96 -13.67 1.79
N ALA A 110 6.99 -13.79 0.47
CA ALA A 110 5.76 -13.91 -0.33
C ALA A 110 4.98 -15.19 -0.01
N LEU A 111 5.68 -16.31 0.23
CA LEU A 111 5.05 -17.54 0.72
C LEU A 111 4.49 -17.38 2.13
N VAL A 112 5.20 -16.69 3.03
CA VAL A 112 4.68 -16.36 4.38
C VAL A 112 3.40 -15.53 4.27
N GLN A 113 3.34 -14.57 3.33
CA GLN A 113 2.13 -13.79 3.06
C GLN A 113 0.99 -14.69 2.55
N ALA A 114 1.28 -15.61 1.64
CA ALA A 114 0.29 -16.57 1.15
C ALA A 114 -0.28 -17.44 2.28
N PHE A 115 0.59 -18.00 3.13
CA PHE A 115 0.17 -18.80 4.28
C PHE A 115 -0.61 -17.99 5.33
N SER A 116 -0.23 -16.74 5.56
CA SER A 116 -0.99 -15.85 6.46
C SER A 116 -2.40 -15.63 5.96
N LEU A 117 -2.59 -15.43 4.64
CA LEU A 117 -3.91 -15.27 4.03
C LEU A 117 -4.71 -16.58 4.04
N LEU A 118 -4.06 -17.72 3.81
CA LEU A 118 -4.69 -19.02 3.94
C LEU A 118 -5.24 -19.22 5.37
N ALA A 119 -4.43 -18.94 6.37
CA ALA A 119 -4.85 -19.02 7.76
C ALA A 119 -5.98 -18.02 8.07
N MET A 120 -5.93 -16.78 7.55
CA MET A 120 -7.03 -15.82 7.68
C MET A 120 -8.34 -16.34 7.10
N ALA A 121 -8.31 -17.03 5.95
CA ALA A 121 -9.49 -17.63 5.36
C ALA A 121 -10.14 -18.66 6.31
N PHE A 122 -9.34 -19.50 6.93
CA PHE A 122 -9.85 -20.45 7.94
C PHE A 122 -10.40 -19.74 9.18
N VAL A 123 -9.79 -18.65 9.64
CA VAL A 123 -10.31 -17.83 10.75
C VAL A 123 -11.68 -17.27 10.39
N ILE A 124 -11.87 -16.76 9.15
CA ILE A 124 -13.16 -16.21 8.69
C ILE A 124 -14.29 -17.25 8.76
N MET A 125 -14.00 -18.52 8.50
CA MET A 125 -15.01 -19.58 8.51
C MET A 125 -15.32 -20.17 9.90
N ASN A 126 -14.38 -20.05 10.84
CA ASN A 126 -14.46 -20.81 12.09
C ASN A 126 -14.53 -19.93 13.34
N THR A 127 -14.43 -18.61 13.21
CA THR A 127 -14.43 -17.70 14.37
C THR A 127 -15.22 -16.42 14.06
N ASP A 128 -15.65 -15.75 15.11
CA ASP A 128 -16.40 -14.49 15.05
C ASP A 128 -15.97 -13.52 16.17
N GLY A 129 -16.55 -12.33 16.18
CA GLY A 129 -16.39 -11.33 17.22
C GLY A 129 -14.92 -10.96 17.51
N LEU A 130 -14.64 -10.87 18.80
CA LEU A 130 -13.31 -10.46 19.29
C LEU A 130 -12.19 -11.43 18.89
N SER A 131 -12.47 -12.74 18.92
CA SER A 131 -11.50 -13.78 18.58
C SER A 131 -11.07 -13.71 17.13
N ALA A 132 -12.01 -13.56 16.20
CA ALA A 132 -11.72 -13.35 14.78
C ALA A 132 -10.88 -12.09 14.56
N GLY A 133 -11.25 -10.98 15.20
CA GLY A 133 -10.52 -9.72 15.10
C GLY A 133 -9.06 -9.84 15.53
N ILE A 134 -8.79 -10.43 16.69
CA ILE A 134 -7.43 -10.62 17.22
C ILE A 134 -6.61 -11.53 16.30
N LEU A 135 -7.16 -12.69 15.90
CA LEU A 135 -6.45 -13.64 15.05
C LEU A 135 -6.11 -13.05 13.68
N ILE A 136 -7.05 -12.35 13.05
CA ILE A 136 -6.81 -11.68 11.75
C ILE A 136 -5.76 -10.57 11.90
N LEU A 137 -5.77 -9.77 12.98
CA LEU A 137 -4.76 -8.74 13.23
C LEU A 137 -3.37 -9.35 13.44
N LEU A 138 -3.25 -10.45 14.15
CA LEU A 138 -1.97 -11.16 14.32
C LEU A 138 -1.43 -11.68 12.98
N LEU A 139 -2.29 -12.33 12.18
CA LEU A 139 -1.93 -12.82 10.84
C LEU A 139 -1.59 -11.67 9.89
N LEU A 140 -2.31 -10.55 9.97
CA LEU A 140 -1.99 -9.32 9.23
C LEU A 140 -0.65 -8.75 9.65
N GLY A 141 -0.29 -8.83 10.93
CA GLY A 141 1.03 -8.45 11.44
C GLY A 141 2.14 -9.29 10.80
N ILE A 142 2.00 -10.62 10.78
CA ILE A 142 2.94 -11.54 10.14
C ILE A 142 3.05 -11.24 8.64
N PHE A 143 1.91 -11.11 7.95
CA PHE A 143 1.84 -10.72 6.55
C PHE A 143 2.60 -9.42 6.29
N SER A 144 2.43 -8.42 7.16
CA SER A 144 3.01 -7.08 6.97
C SER A 144 4.51 -7.04 7.22
N ILE A 145 5.02 -7.78 8.21
CA ILE A 145 6.45 -7.97 8.44
C ILE A 145 7.10 -8.60 7.21
N ALA A 146 6.51 -9.67 6.69
CA ALA A 146 6.96 -10.33 5.47
C ALA A 146 6.92 -9.36 4.27
N SER A 147 5.88 -8.55 4.13
CA SER A 147 5.76 -7.52 3.09
C SER A 147 6.87 -6.47 3.18
N GLY A 148 7.25 -6.05 4.38
CA GLY A 148 8.37 -5.12 4.61
C GLY A 148 9.69 -5.66 4.09
N ILE A 149 10.01 -6.93 4.40
CA ILE A 149 11.22 -7.62 3.93
C ILE A 149 11.21 -7.75 2.40
N ALA A 150 10.09 -8.24 1.84
CA ALA A 150 9.91 -8.39 0.40
C ALA A 150 10.09 -7.07 -0.36
N SER A 151 9.58 -5.97 0.19
CA SER A 151 9.67 -4.64 -0.41
C SER A 151 11.11 -4.14 -0.58
N LEU A 152 12.00 -4.44 0.36
CA LEU A 152 13.44 -4.13 0.25
C LEU A 152 14.10 -4.98 -0.83
N ALA A 153 13.92 -6.30 -0.75
CA ALA A 153 14.50 -7.23 -1.71
C ALA A 153 14.04 -6.93 -3.14
N PHE A 154 12.77 -6.54 -3.33
CA PHE A 154 12.24 -6.16 -4.64
C PHE A 154 13.04 -5.03 -5.29
N LYS A 155 13.35 -3.97 -4.54
CA LYS A 155 14.11 -2.81 -5.05
C LYS A 155 15.51 -3.24 -5.52
N ASP A 156 16.18 -4.06 -4.72
CA ASP A 156 17.52 -4.57 -5.04
C ASP A 156 17.53 -5.48 -6.26
N VAL A 157 16.55 -6.41 -6.35
CA VAL A 157 16.42 -7.31 -7.51
C VAL A 157 16.04 -6.53 -8.77
N VAL A 158 15.20 -5.48 -8.66
CA VAL A 158 14.90 -4.59 -9.80
C VAL A 158 16.16 -3.86 -10.27
N ALA A 159 16.97 -3.35 -9.33
CA ALA A 159 18.20 -2.63 -9.66
C ALA A 159 19.20 -3.49 -10.44
N LYS A 160 19.30 -4.80 -10.09
CA LYS A 160 20.22 -5.76 -10.73
C LYS A 160 19.71 -6.31 -12.08
N THR A 161 18.40 -6.33 -12.31
CA THR A 161 17.80 -7.13 -13.41
C THR A 161 17.03 -6.28 -14.44
N ILE A 162 16.83 -5.00 -14.19
CA ILE A 162 16.14 -4.08 -15.10
C ILE A 162 17.00 -2.83 -15.30
N PRO A 163 17.29 -2.43 -16.56
CA PRO A 163 18.12 -1.27 -16.86
C PRO A 163 17.54 0.02 -16.30
N LYS A 164 18.45 0.95 -15.98
CA LYS A 164 18.06 2.33 -15.64
C LYS A 164 17.35 2.98 -16.83
N GLY A 165 16.18 3.59 -16.60
CA GLY A 165 15.32 4.16 -17.64
C GLY A 165 14.10 3.28 -17.98
N LYS A 166 14.16 1.94 -17.77
CA LYS A 166 13.03 1.03 -18.03
C LYS A 166 12.28 0.61 -16.76
N ARG A 167 12.83 0.93 -15.58
CA ARG A 167 12.25 0.56 -14.25
C ARG A 167 10.89 1.22 -14.03
N GLY A 168 10.76 2.50 -14.39
CA GLY A 168 9.50 3.24 -14.26
C GLY A 168 8.39 2.65 -15.11
N GLN A 169 8.69 2.33 -16.37
CA GLN A 169 7.76 1.72 -17.31
C GLN A 169 7.29 0.34 -16.83
N MET A 170 8.20 -0.51 -16.32
CA MET A 170 7.86 -1.79 -15.71
C MET A 170 6.92 -1.62 -14.51
N LEU A 171 7.20 -0.65 -13.64
CA LEU A 171 6.37 -0.36 -12.47
C LEU A 171 4.99 0.17 -12.85
N ALA A 172 4.90 1.00 -13.90
CA ALA A 172 3.64 1.48 -14.43
C ALA A 172 2.82 0.33 -15.01
N MET A 173 3.43 -0.51 -15.84
CA MET A 173 2.73 -1.65 -16.48
C MET A 173 2.18 -2.64 -15.45
N ARG A 174 2.95 -2.99 -14.41
CA ARG A 174 2.46 -3.84 -13.31
C ARG A 174 1.27 -3.22 -12.58
N ALA A 175 1.27 -1.91 -12.39
CA ALA A 175 0.18 -1.20 -11.73
C ALA A 175 -1.07 -1.16 -12.60
N THR A 176 -0.92 -0.91 -13.90
CA THR A 176 -2.03 -0.85 -14.88
C THR A 176 -2.71 -2.22 -15.00
N ILE A 177 -1.92 -3.29 -15.24
CA ILE A 177 -2.50 -4.64 -15.37
C ILE A 177 -3.15 -5.07 -14.05
N GLY A 178 -2.50 -4.81 -12.90
CA GLY A 178 -3.09 -5.09 -11.60
C GLY A 178 -4.38 -4.30 -11.34
N GLY A 179 -4.46 -3.05 -11.79
CA GLY A 179 -5.67 -2.23 -11.73
C GLY A 179 -6.81 -2.80 -12.60
N ILE A 180 -6.50 -3.23 -13.83
CA ILE A 180 -7.48 -3.87 -14.73
C ILE A 180 -8.01 -5.17 -14.11
N LEU A 181 -7.13 -6.02 -13.58
CA LEU A 181 -7.54 -7.25 -12.91
C LEU A 181 -8.43 -6.96 -11.68
N THR A 182 -8.12 -5.92 -10.94
CA THR A 182 -8.94 -5.45 -9.80
C THR A 182 -10.33 -5.00 -10.26
N LEU A 183 -10.43 -4.25 -11.36
CA LEU A 183 -11.71 -3.84 -11.92
C LEU A 183 -12.55 -5.06 -12.36
N ILE A 184 -11.93 -6.00 -13.06
CA ILE A 184 -12.60 -7.25 -13.49
C ILE A 184 -13.12 -8.02 -12.27
N ALA A 185 -12.30 -8.19 -11.23
CA ALA A 185 -12.70 -8.86 -10.00
C ALA A 185 -13.84 -8.14 -9.29
N GLY A 186 -13.81 -6.80 -9.23
CA GLY A 186 -14.86 -5.99 -8.62
C GLY A 186 -16.18 -6.07 -9.38
N VAL A 187 -16.13 -5.99 -10.72
CA VAL A 187 -17.33 -6.16 -11.57
C VAL A 187 -17.91 -7.57 -11.41
N TRP A 188 -17.06 -8.60 -11.46
CA TRP A 188 -17.50 -9.98 -11.25
C TRP A 188 -18.15 -10.15 -9.87
N LEU A 189 -17.58 -9.60 -8.82
CA LEU A 189 -18.13 -9.67 -7.47
C LEU A 189 -19.50 -8.98 -7.41
N TYR A 190 -19.65 -7.82 -8.06
CA TYR A 190 -20.90 -7.09 -8.12
C TYR A 190 -22.02 -7.83 -8.87
N THR A 191 -21.69 -8.45 -10.02
CA THR A 191 -22.71 -9.05 -10.91
C THR A 191 -23.03 -10.50 -10.57
N SER A 192 -22.13 -11.22 -9.89
CA SER A 192 -22.27 -12.67 -9.69
C SER A 192 -22.65 -13.06 -8.24
N VAL A 193 -22.69 -12.11 -7.32
CA VAL A 193 -22.99 -12.38 -5.91
C VAL A 193 -24.27 -11.67 -5.50
N GLU A 194 -25.37 -12.43 -5.43
CA GLU A 194 -26.70 -11.92 -5.07
C GLU A 194 -27.06 -12.12 -3.59
N SER A 195 -26.26 -12.85 -2.80
CA SER A 195 -26.64 -13.28 -1.46
C SER A 195 -26.17 -12.32 -0.36
N GLU A 196 -27.10 -11.99 0.55
CA GLU A 196 -26.77 -11.40 1.83
C GLU A 196 -25.87 -12.33 2.65
N TYR A 197 -24.82 -11.79 3.30
CA TYR A 197 -23.94 -12.50 4.25
C TYR A 197 -23.34 -13.83 3.76
N ASN A 198 -22.70 -13.84 2.61
CA ASN A 198 -22.06 -15.06 2.16
C ASN A 198 -20.60 -15.15 2.64
N LEU A 199 -20.36 -15.76 3.81
CA LEU A 199 -19.03 -16.03 4.35
C LEU A 199 -18.15 -16.82 3.36
N TRP A 200 -18.75 -17.68 2.54
CA TRP A 200 -18.05 -18.43 1.51
C TRP A 200 -17.43 -17.52 0.44
N VAL A 201 -18.06 -16.40 0.13
CA VAL A 201 -17.48 -15.41 -0.80
C VAL A 201 -16.27 -14.74 -0.17
N LEU A 202 -16.35 -14.31 1.08
CA LEU A 202 -15.23 -13.70 1.80
C LEU A 202 -14.06 -14.67 1.98
N PHE A 203 -14.38 -15.93 2.30
CA PHE A 203 -13.42 -17.04 2.30
C PHE A 203 -12.76 -17.20 0.92
N GLY A 204 -13.57 -17.29 -0.15
CA GLY A 204 -13.10 -17.44 -1.53
C GLY A 204 -12.20 -16.28 -1.98
N LEU A 205 -12.52 -15.03 -1.62
CA LEU A 205 -11.67 -13.86 -1.90
C LEU A 205 -10.32 -13.97 -1.20
N THR A 206 -10.32 -14.40 0.07
CA THR A 206 -9.10 -14.51 0.87
C THR A 206 -8.23 -15.68 0.40
N ILE A 207 -8.84 -16.84 0.05
CA ILE A 207 -8.15 -17.97 -0.58
C ILE A 207 -7.57 -17.57 -1.95
N SER A 208 -8.35 -16.86 -2.77
CA SER A 208 -7.87 -16.38 -4.07
C SER A 208 -6.65 -15.47 -3.90
N ALA A 209 -6.66 -14.57 -2.92
CA ALA A 209 -5.51 -13.73 -2.60
C ALA A 209 -4.29 -14.56 -2.16
N SER A 210 -4.50 -15.62 -1.36
CA SER A 210 -3.43 -16.55 -0.96
C SER A 210 -2.81 -17.24 -2.18
N ILE A 211 -3.64 -17.79 -3.07
CA ILE A 211 -3.19 -18.45 -4.31
C ILE A 211 -2.43 -17.47 -5.21
N LEU A 212 -2.92 -16.24 -5.37
CA LEU A 212 -2.25 -15.21 -6.16
C LEU A 212 -0.87 -14.86 -5.60
N TRP A 213 -0.71 -14.78 -4.26
CA TRP A 213 0.59 -14.58 -3.62
C TRP A 213 1.53 -15.76 -3.83
N ALA A 214 1.04 -17.01 -3.73
CA ALA A 214 1.83 -18.21 -4.00
C ALA A 214 2.29 -18.27 -5.46
N LEU A 215 1.40 -18.00 -6.42
CA LEU A 215 1.74 -17.91 -7.84
C LEU A 215 2.76 -16.79 -8.11
N ALA A 216 2.59 -15.64 -7.47
CA ALA A 216 3.54 -14.54 -7.57
C ALA A 216 4.92 -14.95 -7.03
N ALA A 217 4.99 -15.73 -5.95
CA ALA A 217 6.24 -16.26 -5.41
C ALA A 217 6.94 -17.20 -6.41
N ILE A 218 6.20 -18.10 -7.04
CA ILE A 218 6.72 -19.02 -8.07
C ILE A 218 7.28 -18.24 -9.27
N ILE A 219 6.53 -17.24 -9.77
CA ILE A 219 6.97 -16.41 -10.89
C ILE A 219 8.25 -15.64 -10.52
N PHE A 220 8.32 -15.09 -9.31
CA PHE A 220 9.50 -14.33 -8.86
C PHE A 220 10.72 -15.23 -8.63
N ALA A 221 10.54 -16.46 -8.16
CA ALA A 221 11.61 -17.46 -8.03
C ALA A 221 12.28 -17.74 -9.38
N GLY A 222 11.49 -17.72 -10.46
CA GLY A 222 11.99 -17.89 -11.83
C GLY A 222 12.76 -16.69 -12.41
N ILE A 223 12.93 -15.58 -11.66
CA ILE A 223 13.78 -14.45 -12.08
C ILE A 223 15.24 -14.91 -12.11
N ARG A 224 15.92 -14.61 -13.20
CA ARG A 224 17.36 -14.85 -13.34
C ARG A 224 18.11 -13.64 -12.78
N GLU A 225 18.60 -13.80 -11.55
CA GLU A 225 19.39 -12.81 -10.83
C GLU A 225 20.85 -13.26 -10.84
N GLU A 226 21.75 -12.37 -11.23
CA GLU A 226 23.19 -12.61 -11.08
C GLU A 226 23.64 -12.47 -9.62
N LYS A 227 24.65 -13.26 -9.27
CA LYS A 227 25.34 -13.10 -7.99
C LYS A 227 25.90 -11.69 -7.91
N GLY A 228 25.66 -11.01 -6.80
CA GLY A 228 26.08 -9.64 -6.60
C GLY A 228 27.08 -9.48 -5.47
N ALA A 229 27.65 -8.26 -5.36
CA ALA A 229 28.55 -7.92 -4.28
C ALA A 229 27.89 -8.11 -2.90
N THR A 230 28.64 -8.68 -1.99
CA THR A 230 28.26 -8.97 -0.60
C THR A 230 28.75 -7.91 0.37
N GLU A 231 28.86 -6.65 -0.09
CA GLU A 231 29.33 -5.56 0.75
C GLU A 231 28.39 -5.33 1.93
N GLY A 232 28.88 -5.58 3.14
CA GLY A 232 28.18 -5.35 4.38
C GLY A 232 27.87 -3.88 4.59
N GLY A 233 26.59 -3.56 4.84
CA GLY A 233 26.17 -2.21 5.24
C GLY A 233 26.62 -1.89 6.68
N LYS A 234 26.61 -0.61 7.04
CA LYS A 234 26.75 -0.15 8.44
C LYS A 234 25.71 -0.85 9.33
N THR A 235 26.04 -1.07 10.60
CA THR A 235 25.07 -1.64 11.54
C THR A 235 23.82 -0.74 11.65
N PRO A 236 22.60 -1.31 11.62
CA PRO A 236 21.34 -0.53 11.65
C PRO A 236 21.27 0.46 12.82
N VAL A 237 21.86 0.10 13.97
CA VAL A 237 21.90 0.94 15.16
C VAL A 237 22.77 2.19 14.95
N LYS A 238 23.90 2.04 14.22
CA LYS A 238 24.79 3.18 13.91
C LYS A 238 24.12 4.12 12.91
N GLU A 239 23.48 3.58 11.86
CA GLU A 239 22.71 4.36 10.91
C GLU A 239 21.57 5.14 11.60
N LEU A 240 20.89 4.54 12.57
CA LEU A 240 19.83 5.21 13.32
C LEU A 240 20.37 6.32 14.23
N LYS A 241 21.51 6.11 14.89
CA LYS A 241 22.16 7.15 15.71
C LYS A 241 22.59 8.35 14.86
N ASP A 242 23.21 8.07 13.71
CA ASP A 242 23.61 9.11 12.76
C ASP A 242 22.38 9.89 12.27
N ALA A 243 21.30 9.19 11.87
CA ALA A 243 20.06 9.78 11.44
C ALA A 243 19.38 10.62 12.54
N TRP A 244 19.46 10.21 13.82
CA TRP A 244 18.94 10.95 14.95
C TRP A 244 19.64 12.30 15.19
N ALA A 245 20.93 12.39 14.86
CA ALA A 245 21.66 13.65 14.89
C ALA A 245 21.10 14.66 13.86
N PHE A 246 20.73 14.19 12.65
CA PHE A 246 20.06 15.02 11.65
C PHE A 246 18.67 15.49 12.14
N PHE A 247 17.89 14.61 12.74
CA PHE A 247 16.57 14.95 13.30
C PHE A 247 16.66 16.10 14.31
N LYS A 248 17.72 16.14 15.15
CA LYS A 248 17.91 17.21 16.11
C LYS A 248 18.30 18.55 15.47
N LYS A 249 19.06 18.50 14.36
CA LYS A 249 19.59 19.69 13.70
C LYS A 249 18.69 20.29 12.63
N ASP A 250 17.97 19.45 11.88
CA ASP A 250 17.17 19.87 10.74
C ASP A 250 15.71 20.05 11.14
N ILE A 251 15.29 21.32 11.29
CA ILE A 251 13.91 21.68 11.64
C ILE A 251 12.94 21.29 10.52
N ASN A 252 13.36 21.37 9.23
CA ASN A 252 12.50 21.02 8.12
C ASN A 252 12.21 19.52 8.10
N LEU A 253 13.21 18.68 8.46
CA LEU A 253 13.01 17.24 8.60
C LEU A 253 12.00 16.92 9.73
N ARG A 254 12.08 17.62 10.86
CA ARG A 254 11.12 17.45 11.96
C ARG A 254 9.70 17.82 11.54
N ASN A 255 9.56 18.99 10.93
CA ASN A 255 8.26 19.47 10.44
C ASN A 255 7.69 18.54 9.36
N PHE A 256 8.53 18.03 8.48
CA PHE A 256 8.12 17.05 7.47
C PHE A 256 7.62 15.74 8.10
N ILE A 257 8.36 15.17 9.06
CA ILE A 257 7.96 13.93 9.74
C ILE A 257 6.65 14.14 10.50
N PHE A 258 6.48 15.29 11.15
CA PHE A 258 5.24 15.66 11.83
C PHE A 258 4.06 15.80 10.85
N THR A 259 4.24 16.55 9.76
CA THR A 259 3.22 16.68 8.70
C THR A 259 2.87 15.31 8.11
N ARG A 260 3.87 14.45 7.86
CA ARG A 260 3.67 13.09 7.35
C ARG A 260 2.89 12.21 8.34
N ALA A 261 3.14 12.33 9.63
CA ALA A 261 2.41 11.61 10.67
C ALA A 261 0.93 12.03 10.69
N LEU A 262 0.66 13.34 10.61
CA LEU A 262 -0.70 13.87 10.57
C LEU A 262 -1.46 13.45 9.29
N LEU A 263 -0.79 13.41 8.13
CA LEU A 263 -1.36 12.92 6.87
C LEU A 263 -1.73 11.42 6.90
N MET A 264 -1.24 10.65 7.89
CA MET A 264 -1.70 9.27 8.10
C MET A 264 -3.19 9.21 8.45
N ALA A 265 -3.81 10.29 8.89
CA ALA A 265 -5.25 10.36 9.10
C ALA A 265 -6.06 9.93 7.85
N ILE A 266 -5.56 10.17 6.63
CA ILE A 266 -6.24 9.75 5.38
C ILE A 266 -6.39 8.24 5.30
N PRO A 267 -5.33 7.41 5.30
CA PRO A 267 -5.47 5.96 5.28
C PRO A 267 -6.13 5.40 6.55
N LEU A 268 -5.93 6.03 7.72
CA LEU A 268 -6.53 5.60 8.97
C LEU A 268 -8.05 5.80 9.01
N ALA A 269 -8.60 6.77 8.27
CA ALA A 269 -10.03 7.00 8.16
C ALA A 269 -10.74 5.96 7.28
N GLN A 270 -10.04 5.32 6.31
CA GLN A 270 -10.66 4.41 5.34
C GLN A 270 -11.47 3.26 5.98
N PRO A 271 -10.95 2.52 6.98
CA PRO A 271 -11.71 1.46 7.63
C PRO A 271 -13.03 1.94 8.22
N PHE A 272 -13.04 3.13 8.79
CA PHE A 272 -14.24 3.73 9.39
C PHE A 272 -15.25 4.21 8.36
N PHE A 273 -14.80 4.63 7.17
CA PHE A 273 -15.68 4.88 6.02
C PHE A 273 -16.45 3.61 5.67
N ILE A 274 -15.75 2.47 5.58
CA ILE A 274 -16.38 1.18 5.24
C ILE A 274 -17.42 0.78 6.28
N ILE A 275 -17.11 0.90 7.58
CA ILE A 275 -18.07 0.56 8.64
C ILE A 275 -19.32 1.46 8.54
N LEU A 276 -19.10 2.78 8.44
CA LEU A 276 -20.20 3.74 8.37
C LEU A 276 -21.04 3.53 7.09
N GLY A 277 -20.40 3.34 5.95
CA GLY A 277 -21.11 3.06 4.70
C GLY A 277 -21.96 1.79 4.77
N ARG A 278 -21.40 0.72 5.35
CA ARG A 278 -22.13 -0.53 5.51
C ARG A 278 -23.36 -0.40 6.43
N GLN A 279 -23.27 0.42 7.47
CA GLN A 279 -24.41 0.71 8.34
C GLN A 279 -25.53 1.49 7.63
N GLU A 280 -25.16 2.34 6.66
CA GLU A 280 -26.07 3.30 6.03
C GLU A 280 -26.66 2.82 4.69
N VAL A 281 -25.90 2.02 3.91
CA VAL A 281 -26.29 1.62 2.54
C VAL A 281 -26.47 0.11 2.37
N GLY A 282 -26.32 -0.66 3.47
CA GLY A 282 -26.55 -2.10 3.47
C GLY A 282 -25.28 -2.94 3.49
N SER A 283 -25.47 -4.22 3.78
CA SER A 283 -24.42 -5.18 4.09
C SER A 283 -24.24 -6.27 3.02
N GLU A 284 -24.88 -6.12 1.86
CA GLU A 284 -24.78 -7.09 0.77
C GLU A 284 -23.36 -7.18 0.23
N VAL A 285 -22.88 -8.39 -0.02
CA VAL A 285 -21.51 -8.64 -0.54
C VAL A 285 -21.33 -8.07 -1.96
N SER A 286 -22.39 -7.98 -2.76
CA SER A 286 -22.41 -7.27 -4.04
C SER A 286 -21.92 -5.82 -3.92
N SER A 287 -22.27 -5.13 -2.83
CA SER A 287 -21.80 -3.79 -2.51
C SER A 287 -20.28 -3.70 -2.36
N LEU A 288 -19.63 -4.76 -1.85
CA LEU A 288 -18.17 -4.85 -1.82
C LEU A 288 -17.57 -4.82 -3.23
N GLY A 289 -18.25 -5.40 -4.22
CA GLY A 289 -17.84 -5.35 -5.63
C GLY A 289 -17.73 -3.90 -6.15
N ILE A 290 -18.73 -3.06 -5.88
CA ILE A 290 -18.71 -1.63 -6.26
C ILE A 290 -17.57 -0.88 -5.55
N ILE A 291 -17.34 -1.18 -4.27
CA ILE A 291 -16.22 -0.61 -3.50
C ILE A 291 -14.87 -0.99 -4.12
N VAL A 292 -14.70 -2.24 -4.53
CA VAL A 292 -13.46 -2.71 -5.19
C VAL A 292 -13.29 -2.04 -6.55
N VAL A 293 -14.36 -1.88 -7.34
CA VAL A 293 -14.35 -1.12 -8.60
C VAL A 293 -13.93 0.33 -8.36
N ALA A 294 -14.55 1.01 -7.38
CA ALA A 294 -14.21 2.39 -7.04
C ALA A 294 -12.73 2.54 -6.64
N ALA A 295 -12.22 1.63 -5.81
CA ALA A 295 -10.81 1.60 -5.44
C ALA A 295 -9.89 1.34 -6.64
N GLY A 296 -10.26 0.46 -7.56
CA GLY A 296 -9.55 0.19 -8.82
C GLY A 296 -9.44 1.43 -9.70
N ILE A 297 -10.57 2.09 -9.95
CA ILE A 297 -10.65 3.34 -10.71
C ILE A 297 -9.80 4.44 -10.06
N ALA A 298 -9.94 4.60 -8.73
CA ALA A 298 -9.18 5.59 -7.98
C ALA A 298 -7.65 5.38 -8.12
N ASN A 299 -7.18 4.14 -8.05
CA ASN A 299 -5.75 3.83 -8.21
C ASN A 299 -5.23 4.15 -9.61
N ILE A 300 -6.05 3.95 -10.66
CA ILE A 300 -5.68 4.28 -12.05
C ILE A 300 -5.60 5.80 -12.23
N ILE A 301 -6.60 6.54 -11.75
CA ILE A 301 -6.70 8.00 -11.94
C ILE A 301 -5.72 8.77 -11.05
N SER A 302 -5.51 8.30 -9.82
CA SER A 302 -4.73 9.00 -8.78
C SER A 302 -3.28 9.28 -9.23
N SER A 303 -2.64 8.32 -9.88
CA SER A 303 -1.22 8.43 -10.22
C SER A 303 -0.92 9.54 -11.25
N PRO A 304 -1.60 9.62 -12.42
CA PRO A 304 -1.35 10.68 -13.39
C PRO A 304 -1.85 12.05 -12.91
N PHE A 305 -2.94 12.09 -12.13
CA PHE A 305 -3.47 13.34 -11.56
C PHE A 305 -2.48 13.97 -10.59
N TRP A 306 -2.03 13.23 -9.59
CA TRP A 306 -1.12 13.72 -8.57
C TRP A 306 0.32 13.85 -9.07
N GLY A 307 0.74 13.07 -10.07
CA GLY A 307 2.05 13.18 -10.69
C GLY A 307 2.29 14.59 -11.24
N ARG A 308 1.38 15.08 -12.08
CA ARG A 308 1.45 16.43 -12.65
C ARG A 308 1.43 17.53 -11.60
N PHE A 309 0.72 17.32 -10.50
CA PHE A 309 0.67 18.28 -9.41
C PHE A 309 1.97 18.29 -8.59
N SER A 310 2.53 17.10 -8.36
CA SER A 310 3.79 16.91 -7.63
C SER A 310 4.96 17.60 -8.32
N ASP A 311 4.99 17.60 -9.66
CA ASP A 311 6.03 18.25 -10.47
C ASP A 311 6.09 19.76 -10.28
N LYS A 312 4.99 20.37 -9.80
CA LYS A 312 4.92 21.81 -9.52
C LYS A 312 5.35 22.17 -8.10
N SER A 313 4.90 21.44 -7.11
CA SER A 313 5.28 21.61 -5.69
C SER A 313 4.76 20.44 -4.85
N SER A 314 5.67 19.63 -4.32
CA SER A 314 5.34 18.54 -3.41
C SER A 314 4.74 19.04 -2.08
N ARG A 315 5.14 20.22 -1.61
CA ARG A 315 4.58 20.88 -0.42
C ARG A 315 3.10 21.26 -0.61
N LYS A 316 2.80 22.00 -1.68
CA LYS A 316 1.41 22.42 -2.00
C LYS A 316 0.51 21.20 -2.21
N MET A 317 1.06 20.13 -2.78
CA MET A 317 0.34 18.87 -2.94
C MET A 317 -0.03 18.25 -1.58
N MET A 318 0.86 18.23 -0.58
CA MET A 318 0.53 17.72 0.77
C MET A 318 -0.63 18.50 1.40
N ILE A 319 -0.62 19.84 1.25
CA ILE A 319 -1.68 20.72 1.76
C ILE A 319 -3.00 20.46 1.02
N ALA A 320 -2.97 20.37 -0.31
CA ALA A 320 -4.16 20.11 -1.13
C ALA A 320 -4.81 18.76 -0.81
N VAL A 321 -3.98 17.73 -0.61
CA VAL A 321 -4.44 16.39 -0.25
C VAL A 321 -5.07 16.39 1.16
N ALA A 322 -4.49 17.11 2.11
CA ALA A 322 -5.08 17.25 3.45
C ALA A 322 -6.43 17.98 3.39
N ALA A 323 -6.54 19.06 2.61
CA ALA A 323 -7.80 19.78 2.40
C ALA A 323 -8.86 18.89 1.74
N LEU A 324 -8.50 18.13 0.69
CA LEU A 324 -9.40 17.18 0.05
C LEU A 324 -9.87 16.11 1.05
N GLY A 325 -8.97 15.60 1.90
CA GLY A 325 -9.29 14.64 2.95
C GLY A 325 -10.27 15.21 3.98
N ILE A 326 -10.08 16.46 4.42
CA ILE A 326 -11.01 17.13 5.36
C ILE A 326 -12.40 17.24 4.74
N ILE A 327 -12.49 17.78 3.53
CA ILE A 327 -13.78 17.97 2.84
C ILE A 327 -14.49 16.62 2.72
N ASN A 328 -13.78 15.59 2.26
CA ASN A 328 -14.35 14.26 2.07
C ASN A 328 -14.79 13.62 3.39
N ILE A 329 -14.04 13.78 4.47
CA ILE A 329 -14.42 13.31 5.82
C ILE A 329 -15.68 14.04 6.31
N LEU A 330 -15.77 15.36 6.16
CA LEU A 330 -16.93 16.13 6.60
C LEU A 330 -18.19 15.73 5.82
N VAL A 331 -18.08 15.53 4.50
CA VAL A 331 -19.14 15.00 3.67
C VAL A 331 -19.55 13.60 4.14
N MET A 332 -18.57 12.72 4.45
CA MET A 332 -18.86 11.36 4.94
C MET A 332 -19.54 11.37 6.32
N VAL A 333 -19.14 12.27 7.22
CA VAL A 333 -19.81 12.46 8.53
C VAL A 333 -21.26 12.91 8.39
N SER A 334 -21.56 13.71 7.36
CA SER A 334 -22.94 14.13 7.06
C SER A 334 -23.79 13.06 6.36
N PHE A 335 -23.16 12.04 5.77
CA PHE A 335 -23.82 11.01 4.95
C PHE A 335 -25.00 10.28 5.65
N PRO A 336 -24.94 9.93 6.96
CA PRO A 336 -26.06 9.33 7.67
C PRO A 336 -27.36 10.17 7.66
N PHE A 337 -27.20 11.49 7.58
CA PHE A 337 -28.33 12.45 7.60
C PHE A 337 -28.93 12.71 6.21
N TRP A 338 -28.37 12.12 5.17
CA TRP A 338 -28.89 12.28 3.81
C TRP A 338 -30.15 11.46 3.62
N GLY A 339 -31.09 11.98 2.83
CA GLY A 339 -32.34 11.34 2.50
C GLY A 339 -32.49 10.99 1.03
N GLY A 340 -33.51 10.18 0.71
CA GLY A 340 -33.92 9.87 -0.66
C GLY A 340 -32.84 9.19 -1.49
N ASN A 341 -32.81 9.52 -2.79
CA ASN A 341 -31.94 8.88 -3.77
C ASN A 341 -30.42 9.18 -3.60
N LEU A 342 -30.04 10.08 -2.69
CA LEU A 342 -28.64 10.41 -2.46
C LEU A 342 -27.97 9.43 -1.50
N LYS A 343 -28.73 8.72 -0.66
CA LYS A 343 -28.21 7.76 0.31
C LYS A 343 -28.21 6.35 -0.30
N ASN A 344 -27.20 6.05 -1.10
CA ASN A 344 -27.07 4.76 -1.80
C ASN A 344 -25.59 4.34 -1.93
N ILE A 345 -25.39 3.10 -2.37
CA ILE A 345 -24.04 2.49 -2.51
C ILE A 345 -23.16 3.21 -3.53
N TYR A 346 -23.72 3.78 -4.58
CA TYR A 346 -22.93 4.46 -5.62
C TYR A 346 -22.38 5.79 -5.10
N THR A 347 -23.17 6.56 -4.37
CA THR A 347 -22.73 7.82 -3.74
C THR A 347 -21.69 7.52 -2.66
N PHE A 348 -21.91 6.51 -1.84
CA PHE A 348 -20.93 6.07 -0.86
C PHE A 348 -19.61 5.65 -1.53
N SER A 349 -19.67 4.85 -2.59
CA SER A 349 -18.48 4.40 -3.32
C SER A 349 -17.74 5.55 -4.01
N PHE A 350 -18.45 6.60 -4.41
CA PHE A 350 -17.84 7.82 -4.92
C PHE A 350 -17.05 8.56 -3.83
N LEU A 351 -17.58 8.68 -2.61
CA LEU A 351 -16.85 9.25 -1.47
C LEU A 351 -15.60 8.42 -1.15
N LEU A 352 -15.72 7.09 -1.20
CA LEU A 352 -14.59 6.20 -1.01
C LEU A 352 -13.54 6.34 -2.13
N LEU A 353 -13.97 6.51 -3.38
CA LEU A 353 -13.08 6.78 -4.51
C LEU A 353 -12.25 8.05 -4.27
N ILE A 354 -12.87 9.13 -3.81
CA ILE A 354 -12.17 10.37 -3.44
C ILE A 354 -11.16 10.11 -2.32
N GLN A 355 -11.53 9.32 -1.30
CA GLN A 355 -10.64 8.97 -0.20
C GLN A 355 -9.40 8.19 -0.67
N VAL A 356 -9.58 7.25 -1.60
CA VAL A 356 -8.47 6.48 -2.19
C VAL A 356 -7.58 7.37 -3.07
N ILE A 357 -8.16 8.30 -3.82
CA ILE A 357 -7.40 9.32 -4.58
C ILE A 357 -6.57 10.18 -3.62
N ALA A 358 -7.16 10.69 -2.54
CA ALA A 358 -6.44 11.46 -1.52
C ALA A 358 -5.30 10.65 -0.89
N HIS A 359 -5.52 9.37 -0.59
CA HIS A 359 -4.48 8.47 -0.10
C HIS A 359 -3.32 8.32 -1.10
N GLY A 360 -3.64 8.17 -2.40
CA GLY A 360 -2.62 8.15 -3.46
C GLY A 360 -1.77 9.41 -3.47
N GLY A 361 -2.41 10.57 -3.34
CA GLY A 361 -1.75 11.87 -3.25
C GLY A 361 -0.86 12.00 -2.02
N ALA A 362 -1.36 11.64 -0.84
CA ALA A 362 -0.57 11.67 0.40
C ALA A 362 0.67 10.76 0.31
N ARG A 363 0.53 9.60 -0.34
CA ARG A 363 1.64 8.67 -0.55
C ARG A 363 2.68 9.20 -1.53
N LEU A 364 2.27 9.88 -2.59
CA LEU A 364 3.17 10.43 -3.59
C LEU A 364 3.87 11.68 -3.05
N SER A 365 3.13 12.67 -2.54
CA SER A 365 3.68 13.95 -2.07
C SER A 365 4.77 13.78 -1.02
N ARG A 366 4.57 12.88 -0.04
CA ARG A 366 5.58 12.60 0.99
C ARG A 366 6.86 11.98 0.44
N LYS A 367 6.77 11.19 -0.65
CA LYS A 367 7.95 10.59 -1.28
C LYS A 367 8.74 11.60 -2.09
N THR A 368 8.06 12.38 -2.91
CA THR A 368 8.67 13.41 -3.74
C THR A 368 9.29 14.50 -2.87
N TYR A 369 8.55 15.03 -1.91
CA TYR A 369 9.07 16.05 -1.00
C TYR A 369 10.37 15.61 -0.29
N LEU A 370 10.40 14.38 0.24
CA LEU A 370 11.58 13.85 0.93
C LEU A 370 12.78 13.73 -0.01
N VAL A 371 12.55 13.32 -1.26
CA VAL A 371 13.62 13.19 -2.26
C VAL A 371 14.16 14.56 -2.68
N ASP A 372 13.28 15.54 -2.78
CA ASP A 372 13.61 16.87 -3.28
C ASP A 372 14.38 17.71 -2.24
N PHE A 373 14.03 17.60 -0.94
CA PHE A 373 14.71 18.41 0.09
C PHE A 373 15.90 17.71 0.76
N ALA A 374 15.95 16.38 0.76
CA ALA A 374 17.00 15.64 1.45
C ALA A 374 18.34 15.72 0.69
N PRO A 375 19.48 16.06 1.36
CA PRO A 375 20.80 16.09 0.73
C PRO A 375 21.13 14.74 0.09
N ASP A 376 21.72 14.75 -1.12
CA ASP A 376 22.03 13.53 -1.89
C ASP A 376 22.83 12.50 -1.09
N LYS A 377 23.83 12.94 -0.33
CA LYS A 377 24.71 12.08 0.47
C LYS A 377 23.98 11.40 1.63
N ASP A 378 22.98 12.07 2.22
CA ASP A 378 22.32 11.63 3.45
C ASP A 378 20.87 11.17 3.21
N ARG A 379 20.39 11.20 1.95
CA ARG A 379 19.01 10.87 1.57
C ARG A 379 18.55 9.54 2.12
N SER A 380 19.40 8.52 2.11
CA SER A 380 19.05 7.20 2.65
C SER A 380 18.78 7.23 4.16
N LEU A 381 19.52 8.04 4.90
CA LEU A 381 19.35 8.22 6.35
C LEU A 381 18.02 8.97 6.64
N TYR A 382 17.71 10.01 5.89
CA TYR A 382 16.45 10.75 5.99
C TYR A 382 15.24 9.85 5.74
N VAL A 383 15.32 9.00 4.70
CA VAL A 383 14.26 8.02 4.38
C VAL A 383 14.10 6.99 5.50
N ALA A 384 15.21 6.41 5.98
CA ALA A 384 15.20 5.40 7.02
C ALA A 384 14.61 5.94 8.33
N LEU A 385 15.07 7.10 8.78
CA LEU A 385 14.56 7.76 9.98
C LEU A 385 13.08 8.09 9.87
N SER A 386 12.67 8.73 8.76
CA SER A 386 11.27 9.07 8.53
C SER A 386 10.38 7.82 8.54
N ASN A 387 10.80 6.72 7.92
CA ASN A 387 10.04 5.47 7.92
C ASN A 387 9.95 4.84 9.32
N THR A 388 11.04 4.87 10.09
CA THR A 388 11.06 4.35 11.46
C THR A 388 10.12 5.14 12.38
N LEU A 389 10.20 6.48 12.35
CA LEU A 389 9.35 7.34 13.19
C LEU A 389 7.87 7.24 12.81
N ILE A 390 7.55 7.13 11.52
CA ILE A 390 6.17 6.87 11.08
C ILE A 390 5.73 5.46 11.48
N GLY A 391 6.59 4.46 11.38
CA GLY A 391 6.28 3.11 11.88
C GLY A 391 5.94 3.11 13.37
N LEU A 392 6.69 3.84 14.20
CA LEU A 392 6.39 4.01 15.62
C LEU A 392 5.08 4.77 15.84
N PHE A 393 4.85 5.85 15.10
CA PHE A 393 3.59 6.60 15.15
C PHE A 393 2.39 5.70 14.80
N THR A 394 2.51 4.83 13.80
CA THR A 394 1.42 3.93 13.42
C THR A 394 1.11 2.88 14.49
N VAL A 395 2.10 2.44 15.27
CA VAL A 395 1.84 1.59 16.46
C VAL A 395 0.95 2.33 17.47
N VAL A 396 1.26 3.60 17.75
CA VAL A 396 0.41 4.44 18.64
C VAL A 396 -0.97 4.65 18.03
N ALA A 397 -1.03 4.90 16.73
CA ALA A 397 -2.29 5.14 16.00
C ALA A 397 -3.22 3.91 15.99
N ALA A 398 -2.70 2.70 16.21
CA ALA A 398 -3.52 1.49 16.38
C ALA A 398 -4.50 1.63 17.57
N GLY A 399 -4.12 2.39 18.60
CA GLY A 399 -4.97 2.69 19.75
C GLY A 399 -6.08 3.70 19.47
N PHE A 400 -6.01 4.47 18.36
CA PHE A 400 -7.03 5.51 18.06
C PHE A 400 -8.43 4.92 17.83
N GLY A 401 -8.52 3.63 17.42
CA GLY A 401 -9.79 2.94 17.29
C GLY A 401 -10.65 2.94 18.55
N ILE A 402 -10.05 3.12 19.74
CA ILE A 402 -10.75 3.27 21.00
C ILE A 402 -11.71 4.45 20.97
N ILE A 403 -11.36 5.54 20.28
CA ILE A 403 -12.21 6.73 20.12
C ILE A 403 -13.55 6.34 19.46
N ALA A 404 -13.49 5.48 18.43
CA ALA A 404 -14.71 5.01 17.75
C ALA A 404 -15.59 4.16 18.68
N THR A 405 -14.98 3.37 19.57
CA THR A 405 -15.72 2.54 20.54
C THR A 405 -16.38 3.38 21.63
N LEU A 406 -15.70 4.42 22.13
CA LEU A 406 -16.18 5.23 23.24
C LEU A 406 -17.13 6.36 22.79
N PHE A 407 -16.87 6.97 21.63
CA PHE A 407 -17.53 8.20 21.18
C PHE A 407 -18.26 8.06 19.85
N GLY A 408 -18.15 6.90 19.18
CA GLY A 408 -18.79 6.65 17.91
C GLY A 408 -17.95 7.01 16.67
N LEU A 409 -18.43 6.53 15.51
CA LEU A 409 -17.70 6.62 14.23
C LEU A 409 -17.53 8.06 13.74
N GLN A 410 -18.56 8.89 13.91
CA GLN A 410 -18.51 10.29 13.44
C GLN A 410 -17.45 11.08 14.20
N ILE A 411 -17.36 10.93 15.54
CA ILE A 411 -16.34 11.61 16.34
C ILE A 411 -14.94 11.13 15.96
N MET A 412 -14.77 9.83 15.70
CA MET A 412 -13.52 9.31 15.20
C MET A 412 -13.10 9.93 13.85
N LEU A 413 -14.04 10.06 12.92
CA LEU A 413 -13.79 10.71 11.63
C LEU A 413 -13.47 12.20 11.80
N LEU A 414 -14.18 12.92 12.68
CA LEU A 414 -13.88 14.34 13.01
C LEU A 414 -12.50 14.49 13.65
N PHE A 415 -12.07 13.55 14.49
CA PHE A 415 -10.71 13.51 15.02
C PHE A 415 -9.67 13.45 13.89
N TYR A 416 -9.87 12.59 12.88
CA TYR A 416 -8.99 12.55 11.72
C TYR A 416 -9.05 13.83 10.88
N ALA A 417 -10.20 14.47 10.74
CA ALA A 417 -10.30 15.78 10.08
C ALA A 417 -9.48 16.83 10.83
N GLY A 418 -9.51 16.82 12.18
CA GLY A 418 -8.67 17.67 13.02
C GLY A 418 -7.17 17.42 12.82
N MET A 419 -6.75 16.15 12.71
CA MET A 419 -5.37 15.81 12.37
C MET A 419 -4.96 16.37 10.99
N LEU A 420 -5.86 16.31 10.00
CA LEU A 420 -5.59 16.86 8.68
C LEU A 420 -5.53 18.39 8.68
N ALA A 421 -6.36 19.06 9.48
CA ALA A 421 -6.26 20.51 9.68
C ALA A 421 -4.90 20.89 10.27
N ALA A 422 -4.44 20.17 11.28
CA ALA A 422 -3.08 20.33 11.81
C ALA A 422 -2.00 20.00 10.77
N ALA A 423 -2.24 19.03 9.86
CA ALA A 423 -1.34 18.72 8.75
C ALA A 423 -1.20 19.89 7.76
N ILE A 424 -2.28 20.64 7.49
CA ILE A 424 -2.23 21.86 6.68
C ILE A 424 -1.33 22.90 7.34
N LEU A 425 -1.57 23.20 8.63
CA LEU A 425 -0.78 24.16 9.38
C LEU A 425 0.71 23.77 9.43
N ALA A 426 1.00 22.49 9.72
CA ALA A 426 2.36 21.98 9.70
C ALA A 426 2.97 22.01 8.27
N GLY A 427 2.19 21.72 7.23
CA GLY A 427 2.61 21.79 5.84
C GLY A 427 3.01 23.22 5.39
N LEU A 428 2.38 24.25 5.96
CA LEU A 428 2.73 25.64 5.68
C LEU A 428 4.11 26.02 6.22
N THR A 429 4.63 25.32 7.24
CA THR A 429 5.98 25.58 7.81
C THR A 429 7.11 24.89 7.02
N LEU A 430 6.77 24.01 6.07
CA LEU A 430 7.75 23.31 5.25
C LEU A 430 8.39 24.27 4.23
N ARG A 431 9.65 24.02 3.91
CA ARG A 431 10.34 24.73 2.83
C ARG A 431 9.69 24.38 1.48
N GLU A 432 9.63 25.35 0.57
CA GLU A 432 9.20 25.10 -0.79
C GLU A 432 10.32 24.37 -1.54
N THR A 433 9.94 23.27 -2.25
CA THR A 433 10.84 22.42 -3.03
C THR A 433 10.31 22.29 -4.44
#